data_f95d9addbb80a5436b51de39bfd81044
#
_entry.id   f95d9addbb80a5436b51de39bfd81044
#
_cell.length_a   1.000
_cell.length_b   1.000
_cell.length_c   1.000
_cell.angle_alpha   90.00
_cell.angle_beta   90.00
_cell.angle_gamma   90.00
#
_symmetry.space_group_name_H-M   'P 1'
#
loop_
_entity.id
_entity.type
_entity.pdbx_description
1 polymer ?
#
loop_
_entity_poly.entity_id
_entity_poly.type
_entity_poly.pdbx_seq_one_letter_code
_entity_poly.pdbx_strand_id
1 'polypeptide(L)'
;MATIHGKDLAVAPPFRRLLGAEIVTAPDVDTDSLGTFSGEIARPAPIVETCALKAELAFQTMDVDCAIASEGSYGPIDRLPFRPSGVEIMAFVDRRRGLRIIETLATHRTNWRLFSFAAGDPAVRAAAISMGFPEYGVFVIGNKDRSQPIKGLASLDEVVAAVDREANRSDDGTAILIADMRAHRNPMRMKVLRALSWKLARRLQQLCPKCQAPGFGHIESRRGLPCEGCGDATHWIDFEVDGCSACGHAA
;
A
#
# COMPACT_ATOMS: atom_id res chain seq x y z
N MET A 1 6.25 -13.73 -5.31
CA MET A 1 5.55 -12.47 -4.97
C MET A 1 4.87 -11.91 -6.22
N ALA A 2 3.59 -11.58 -6.14
CA ALA A 2 2.88 -10.91 -7.22
C ALA A 2 3.16 -9.39 -7.16
N THR A 3 3.92 -8.87 -8.12
CA THR A 3 4.22 -7.43 -8.22
C THR A 3 4.78 -7.09 -9.60
N ILE A 4 4.37 -5.93 -10.14
CA ILE A 4 4.93 -5.33 -11.37
C ILE A 4 5.75 -4.05 -11.06
N HIS A 5 5.88 -3.69 -9.78
CA HIS A 5 6.47 -2.41 -9.36
C HIS A 5 7.76 -2.56 -8.54
N GLY A 6 8.49 -3.68 -8.67
CA GLY A 6 9.78 -3.90 -8.02
C GLY A 6 9.72 -3.92 -6.48
N LYS A 7 8.59 -4.30 -5.90
CA LYS A 7 8.41 -4.36 -4.44
C LYS A 7 9.23 -5.47 -3.78
N ASP A 8 9.62 -6.48 -4.56
CA ASP A 8 10.51 -7.56 -4.15
C ASP A 8 11.82 -7.05 -3.57
N LEU A 9 12.37 -5.94 -4.09
CA LEU A 9 13.56 -5.28 -3.56
C LEU A 9 13.41 -4.82 -2.09
N ALA A 10 12.21 -4.49 -1.69
CA ALA A 10 11.92 -4.13 -0.30
C ALA A 10 11.58 -5.35 0.56
N VAL A 11 10.92 -6.36 -0.02
CA VAL A 11 10.35 -7.50 0.68
C VAL A 11 11.37 -8.63 0.88
N ALA A 12 12.21 -8.91 -0.10
CA ALA A 12 13.13 -10.06 -0.07
C ALA A 12 14.16 -10.02 1.08
N PRO A 13 14.82 -8.89 1.44
CA PRO A 13 15.85 -8.91 2.46
C PRO A 13 15.37 -9.37 3.86
N PRO A 14 14.22 -8.91 4.40
CA PRO A 14 13.69 -9.43 5.66
C PRO A 14 13.38 -10.93 5.63
N PHE A 15 12.76 -11.42 4.55
CA PHE A 15 12.41 -12.84 4.41
C PHE A 15 13.65 -13.74 4.34
N ARG A 16 14.64 -13.35 3.55
CA ARG A 16 15.92 -14.07 3.48
C ARG A 16 16.58 -14.13 4.85
N ARG A 17 16.65 -13.01 5.58
CA ARG A 17 17.35 -12.90 6.85
C ARG A 17 16.69 -13.68 7.98
N LEU A 18 15.35 -13.63 8.08
CA LEU A 18 14.63 -14.18 9.22
C LEU A 18 14.11 -15.60 8.97
N LEU A 19 13.80 -15.93 7.74
CA LEU A 19 13.12 -17.18 7.38
C LEU A 19 13.97 -18.06 6.46
N GLY A 20 15.13 -17.58 5.98
CA GLY A 20 15.90 -18.27 4.95
C GLY A 20 15.16 -18.44 3.63
N ALA A 21 14.08 -17.68 3.43
CA ALA A 21 13.21 -17.80 2.27
C ALA A 21 13.63 -16.84 1.16
N GLU A 22 13.66 -17.34 -0.06
CA GLU A 22 13.86 -16.53 -1.26
C GLU A 22 12.54 -16.02 -1.82
N ILE A 23 12.49 -14.74 -2.12
CA ILE A 23 11.33 -14.11 -2.77
C ILE A 23 11.60 -14.04 -4.27
N VAL A 24 10.78 -14.76 -5.03
CA VAL A 24 10.78 -14.72 -6.49
C VAL A 24 9.57 -13.93 -6.97
N THR A 25 9.77 -13.05 -7.94
CA THR A 25 8.67 -12.32 -8.58
C THR A 25 7.94 -13.24 -9.56
N ALA A 26 6.61 -13.31 -9.43
CA ALA A 26 5.79 -14.08 -10.35
C ALA A 26 5.82 -13.43 -11.75
N PRO A 27 6.15 -14.18 -12.80
CA PRO A 27 6.14 -13.67 -14.17
C PRO A 27 4.69 -13.46 -14.64
N ASP A 28 4.52 -12.57 -15.59
CA ASP A 28 3.28 -12.36 -16.35
C ASP A 28 2.01 -12.12 -15.50
N VAL A 29 2.20 -11.59 -14.28
CA VAL A 29 1.10 -11.27 -13.36
C VAL A 29 0.71 -9.81 -13.49
N ASP A 30 -0.49 -9.54 -13.98
CA ASP A 30 -1.07 -8.19 -13.99
C ASP A 30 -1.76 -7.90 -12.64
N THR A 31 -1.02 -7.30 -11.71
CA THR A 31 -1.58 -6.86 -10.42
C THR A 31 -2.43 -5.60 -10.53
N ASP A 32 -2.33 -4.84 -11.62
CA ASP A 32 -3.10 -3.61 -11.83
C ASP A 32 -4.53 -3.91 -12.27
N SER A 33 -4.80 -5.10 -12.83
CA SER A 33 -6.17 -5.59 -13.09
C SER A 33 -7.06 -5.63 -11.83
N LEU A 34 -6.45 -5.77 -10.63
CA LEU A 34 -7.12 -5.74 -9.34
C LEU A 34 -7.06 -4.35 -8.66
N GLY A 35 -6.92 -3.29 -9.44
CA GLY A 35 -6.92 -1.92 -8.99
C GLY A 35 -5.59 -1.20 -9.16
N THR A 36 -5.65 -0.04 -9.81
CA THR A 36 -4.48 0.84 -10.02
C THR A 36 -4.38 1.91 -8.94
N PHE A 37 -3.16 2.35 -8.68
CA PHE A 37 -2.92 3.43 -7.71
C PHE A 37 -3.43 4.79 -8.21
N SER A 38 -3.41 5.01 -9.50
CA SER A 38 -3.88 6.22 -10.19
C SER A 38 -5.41 6.27 -10.39
N GLY A 39 -6.12 5.16 -10.09
CA GLY A 39 -7.58 5.10 -10.04
C GLY A 39 -8.27 4.76 -11.35
N GLU A 40 -7.54 4.37 -12.41
CA GLU A 40 -8.16 3.95 -13.69
C GLU A 40 -8.95 2.65 -13.51
N ILE A 41 -8.45 1.74 -12.67
CA ILE A 41 -9.12 0.50 -12.33
C ILE A 41 -9.42 0.52 -10.84
N ALA A 42 -10.71 0.41 -10.48
CA ALA A 42 -11.15 0.33 -9.10
C ALA A 42 -10.78 -1.03 -8.48
N ARG A 43 -10.54 -1.06 -7.18
CA ARG A 43 -10.39 -2.31 -6.45
C ARG A 43 -11.70 -3.11 -6.46
N PRO A 44 -11.66 -4.42 -6.69
CA PRO A 44 -12.87 -5.26 -6.71
C PRO A 44 -13.43 -5.52 -5.30
N ALA A 45 -12.63 -5.29 -4.25
CA ALA A 45 -12.96 -5.59 -2.86
C ALA A 45 -12.26 -4.61 -1.91
N PRO A 46 -12.54 -4.63 -0.59
CA PRO A 46 -11.77 -3.91 0.41
C PRO A 46 -10.27 -4.21 0.29
N ILE A 47 -9.43 -3.24 0.70
CA ILE A 47 -7.97 -3.28 0.50
C ILE A 47 -7.31 -4.57 1.03
N VAL A 48 -7.79 -5.11 2.15
CA VAL A 48 -7.27 -6.36 2.75
C VAL A 48 -7.53 -7.54 1.84
N GLU A 49 -8.75 -7.67 1.33
CA GLU A 49 -9.15 -8.76 0.43
C GLU A 49 -8.45 -8.62 -0.92
N THR A 50 -8.39 -7.40 -1.48
CA THR A 50 -7.65 -7.13 -2.71
C THR A 50 -6.19 -7.52 -2.58
N CYS A 51 -5.56 -7.26 -1.44
CA CYS A 51 -4.17 -7.68 -1.18
C CYS A 51 -4.02 -9.20 -1.21
N ALA A 52 -4.95 -9.94 -0.60
CA ALA A 52 -4.94 -11.39 -0.62
C ALA A 52 -5.18 -11.94 -2.04
N LEU A 53 -6.14 -11.41 -2.78
CA LEU A 53 -6.39 -11.77 -4.18
C LEU A 53 -5.14 -11.54 -5.05
N LYS A 54 -4.41 -10.43 -4.85
CA LYS A 54 -3.14 -10.21 -5.54
C LYS A 54 -2.08 -11.26 -5.20
N ALA A 55 -2.03 -11.76 -3.95
CA ALA A 55 -1.12 -12.86 -3.61
C ALA A 55 -1.50 -14.15 -4.35
N GLU A 56 -2.79 -14.44 -4.47
CA GLU A 56 -3.28 -15.63 -5.17
C GLU A 56 -2.98 -15.65 -6.67
N LEU A 57 -2.82 -14.47 -7.32
CA LEU A 57 -2.40 -14.42 -8.72
C LEU A 57 -1.06 -15.11 -8.97
N ALA A 58 -0.15 -15.13 -8.00
CA ALA A 58 1.14 -15.80 -8.16
C ALA A 58 1.00 -17.31 -8.38
N PHE A 59 -0.05 -17.95 -7.86
CA PHE A 59 -0.32 -19.37 -8.05
C PHE A 59 -0.81 -19.74 -9.46
N GLN A 60 -1.24 -18.74 -10.24
CA GLN A 60 -1.67 -18.95 -11.62
C GLN A 60 -0.49 -19.10 -12.58
N THR A 61 0.65 -18.50 -12.24
CA THR A 61 1.83 -18.45 -13.12
C THR A 61 3.03 -19.22 -12.57
N MET A 62 2.97 -19.65 -11.29
CA MET A 62 4.06 -20.36 -10.64
C MET A 62 3.55 -21.55 -9.83
N ASP A 63 4.28 -22.65 -9.89
CA ASP A 63 4.03 -23.80 -9.00
C ASP A 63 4.81 -23.58 -7.68
N VAL A 64 4.20 -22.83 -6.79
CA VAL A 64 4.72 -22.52 -5.44
C VAL A 64 3.63 -22.74 -4.40
N ASP A 65 4.03 -23.07 -3.18
CA ASP A 65 3.06 -23.26 -2.08
C ASP A 65 2.70 -21.97 -1.37
N CYS A 66 3.60 -20.97 -1.40
CA CYS A 66 3.44 -19.72 -0.68
C CYS A 66 3.52 -18.53 -1.61
N ALA A 67 2.68 -17.54 -1.37
CA ALA A 67 2.67 -16.28 -2.11
C ALA A 67 2.59 -15.06 -1.19
N ILE A 68 3.11 -13.94 -1.67
CA ILE A 68 3.06 -12.65 -0.99
C ILE A 68 2.59 -11.60 -1.98
N ALA A 69 1.75 -10.69 -1.50
CA ALA A 69 1.45 -9.43 -2.18
C ALA A 69 1.39 -8.29 -1.18
N SER A 70 1.39 -7.08 -1.68
CA SER A 70 1.13 -5.89 -0.86
C SER A 70 0.23 -4.92 -1.59
N GLU A 71 -0.58 -4.22 -0.80
CA GLU A 71 -1.48 -3.18 -1.27
C GLU A 71 -1.35 -1.95 -0.38
N GLY A 72 -1.49 -0.74 -0.97
CA GLY A 72 -1.37 0.50 -0.24
C GLY A 72 -2.48 1.48 -0.57
N SER A 73 -2.88 2.28 0.40
CA SER A 73 -3.78 3.41 0.22
C SER A 73 -3.18 4.64 0.87
N TYR A 74 -3.19 5.75 0.15
CA TYR A 74 -2.64 7.02 0.61
C TYR A 74 -3.64 8.14 0.35
N GLY A 75 -3.72 9.06 1.29
CA GLY A 75 -4.68 10.16 1.23
C GLY A 75 -4.60 11.04 2.47
N PRO A 76 -5.50 12.03 2.56
CA PRO A 76 -5.69 12.78 3.79
C PRO A 76 -6.30 11.88 4.86
N ILE A 77 -6.11 12.24 6.12
CA ILE A 77 -6.84 11.63 7.24
C ILE A 77 -8.22 12.28 7.32
N ASP A 78 -9.27 11.49 7.48
CA ASP A 78 -10.66 11.99 7.52
C ASP A 78 -10.89 13.14 8.50
N ARG A 79 -10.22 13.09 9.66
CA ARG A 79 -10.32 14.14 10.70
C ARG A 79 -9.30 15.27 10.55
N LEU A 80 -8.30 15.11 9.68
CA LEU A 80 -7.21 16.07 9.44
C LEU A 80 -6.89 16.09 7.94
N PRO A 81 -7.75 16.70 7.11
CA PRO A 81 -7.64 16.61 5.64
C PRO A 81 -6.37 17.24 5.06
N PHE A 82 -5.69 18.08 5.82
CA PHE A 82 -4.40 18.67 5.45
C PHE A 82 -3.18 17.78 5.81
N ARG A 83 -3.37 16.68 6.55
CA ARG A 83 -2.28 15.77 6.93
C ARG A 83 -2.32 14.49 6.11
N PRO A 84 -1.36 14.28 5.20
CA PRO A 84 -1.31 13.04 4.44
C PRO A 84 -0.97 11.86 5.35
N SER A 85 -1.56 10.73 5.04
CA SER A 85 -1.29 9.45 5.67
C SER A 85 -1.31 8.33 4.65
N GLY A 86 -0.87 7.16 5.05
CA GLY A 86 -0.94 5.97 4.25
C GLY A 86 -1.15 4.73 5.10
N VAL A 87 -1.70 3.72 4.50
CA VAL A 87 -1.79 2.37 5.02
C VAL A 87 -1.19 1.42 3.99
N GLU A 88 -0.22 0.63 4.41
CA GLU A 88 0.30 -0.50 3.63
C GLU A 88 -0.13 -1.80 4.28
N ILE A 89 -0.58 -2.72 3.45
CA ILE A 89 -1.00 -4.07 3.84
C ILE A 89 -0.13 -5.06 3.10
N MET A 90 0.28 -6.12 3.76
CA MET A 90 1.00 -7.23 3.16
C MET A 90 0.33 -8.54 3.57
N ALA A 91 0.00 -9.36 2.57
CA ALA A 91 -0.60 -10.66 2.74
C ALA A 91 0.42 -11.76 2.41
N PHE A 92 0.51 -12.74 3.29
CA PHE A 92 1.16 -14.03 3.05
C PHE A 92 0.07 -15.09 2.96
N VAL A 93 0.12 -15.90 1.91
CA VAL A 93 -0.81 -17.01 1.67
C VAL A 93 -0.01 -18.30 1.51
N ASP A 94 -0.35 -19.32 2.29
CA ASP A 94 0.15 -20.70 2.15
C ASP A 94 -1.01 -21.59 1.73
N ARG A 95 -1.05 -22.00 0.46
CA ARG A 95 -2.16 -22.81 -0.10
C ARG A 95 -2.18 -24.23 0.44
N ARG A 96 -1.03 -24.79 0.85
CA ARG A 96 -0.96 -26.16 1.41
C ARG A 96 -1.56 -26.25 2.80
N ARG A 97 -1.35 -25.20 3.62
CA ARG A 97 -1.85 -25.13 4.99
C ARG A 97 -3.16 -24.38 5.11
N GLY A 98 -3.65 -23.76 4.03
CA GLY A 98 -4.83 -22.89 4.06
C GLY A 98 -4.62 -21.63 4.92
N LEU A 99 -3.38 -21.16 5.04
CA LEU A 99 -3.07 -19.99 5.88
C LEU A 99 -3.17 -18.71 5.09
N ARG A 100 -3.77 -17.71 5.72
CA ARG A 100 -3.75 -16.31 5.27
C ARG A 100 -3.34 -15.44 6.45
N ILE A 101 -2.17 -14.82 6.35
CA ILE A 101 -1.62 -13.95 7.38
C ILE A 101 -1.48 -12.56 6.79
N ILE A 102 -2.02 -11.57 7.48
CA ILE A 102 -2.07 -10.19 7.01
C ILE A 102 -1.43 -9.30 8.06
N GLU A 103 -0.51 -8.45 7.60
CA GLU A 103 0.07 -7.38 8.40
C GLU A 103 -0.26 -6.03 7.79
N THR A 104 -0.47 -5.07 8.67
CA THR A 104 -0.81 -3.69 8.31
C THR A 104 0.15 -2.73 8.98
N LEU A 105 0.51 -1.68 8.26
CA LEU A 105 1.32 -0.58 8.77
C LEU A 105 0.71 0.76 8.34
N ALA A 106 0.14 1.47 9.31
CA ALA A 106 -0.26 2.87 9.12
C ALA A 106 0.97 3.78 9.21
N THR A 107 1.04 4.79 8.38
CA THR A 107 2.19 5.70 8.33
C THR A 107 1.79 7.14 8.02
N HIS A 108 2.51 8.08 8.63
CA HIS A 108 2.50 9.48 8.23
C HIS A 108 3.77 9.86 7.42
N ARG A 109 4.66 8.89 7.18
CA ARG A 109 5.83 9.07 6.32
C ARG A 109 5.42 8.87 4.87
N THR A 110 4.92 9.93 4.27
CA THR A 110 4.49 9.93 2.88
C THR A 110 4.67 11.32 2.28
N ASN A 111 5.03 11.39 1.01
CA ASN A 111 5.03 12.61 0.20
C ASN A 111 3.72 12.75 -0.59
N TRP A 112 2.70 11.98 -0.26
CA TRP A 112 1.41 12.08 -0.94
C TRP A 112 0.87 13.52 -0.86
N ARG A 113 0.65 14.09 -2.01
CA ARG A 113 0.07 15.43 -2.19
C ARG A 113 -0.68 15.47 -3.51
N LEU A 114 -1.60 16.41 -3.58
CA LEU A 114 -2.41 16.70 -4.74
C LEU A 114 -2.54 18.21 -4.86
N PHE A 115 -2.37 18.72 -6.09
CA PHE A 115 -2.57 20.13 -6.41
C PHE A 115 -3.39 20.24 -7.69
N SER A 116 -4.29 21.23 -7.75
CA SER A 116 -5.06 21.57 -8.95
C SER A 116 -4.52 22.85 -9.57
N PHE A 117 -4.34 22.84 -10.90
CA PHE A 117 -3.76 23.96 -11.64
C PHE A 117 -4.56 24.24 -12.92
N ALA A 118 -4.69 25.51 -13.28
CA ALA A 118 -5.06 25.93 -14.62
C ALA A 118 -3.87 25.82 -15.58
N ALA A 119 -4.15 25.87 -16.89
CA ALA A 119 -3.10 25.92 -17.90
C ALA A 119 -2.27 27.21 -17.73
N GLY A 120 -0.94 27.07 -17.87
CA GLY A 120 0.01 28.17 -17.75
C GLY A 120 0.30 28.63 -16.32
N ASP A 121 -0.16 27.90 -15.30
CA ASP A 121 0.09 28.25 -13.90
C ASP A 121 1.60 28.14 -13.55
N PRO A 122 2.27 29.24 -13.17
CA PRO A 122 3.71 29.24 -12.86
C PRO A 122 4.06 28.41 -11.62
N ALA A 123 3.10 28.08 -10.76
CA ALA A 123 3.33 27.34 -9.52
C ALA A 123 3.53 25.82 -9.75
N VAL A 124 3.21 25.29 -10.92
CA VAL A 124 3.34 23.85 -11.25
C VAL A 124 4.73 23.31 -10.95
N ARG A 125 5.79 24.01 -11.37
CA ARG A 125 7.19 23.59 -11.13
C ARG A 125 7.52 23.51 -9.65
N ALA A 126 7.15 24.52 -8.89
CA ALA A 126 7.40 24.58 -7.45
C ALA A 126 6.63 23.47 -6.72
N ALA A 127 5.40 23.18 -7.13
CA ALA A 127 4.61 22.08 -6.59
C ALA A 127 5.27 20.74 -6.84
N ALA A 128 5.69 20.44 -8.07
CA ALA A 128 6.39 19.19 -8.41
C ALA A 128 7.68 19.02 -7.57
N ILE A 129 8.49 20.06 -7.46
CA ILE A 129 9.71 20.06 -6.64
C ILE A 129 9.35 19.79 -5.16
N SER A 130 8.30 20.40 -4.64
CA SER A 130 7.84 20.18 -3.25
C SER A 130 7.40 18.76 -2.96
N MET A 131 7.01 17.99 -3.99
CA MET A 131 6.71 16.55 -3.90
C MET A 131 7.97 15.67 -3.97
N GLY A 132 9.14 16.26 -4.25
CA GLY A 132 10.42 15.57 -4.38
C GLY A 132 10.77 15.14 -5.82
N PHE A 133 10.05 15.65 -6.84
CA PHE A 133 10.39 15.35 -8.24
C PHE A 133 11.77 15.90 -8.60
N PRO A 134 12.61 15.17 -9.37
CA PRO A 134 12.31 13.94 -10.11
C PRO A 134 12.58 12.63 -9.34
N GLU A 135 13.19 12.66 -8.13
CA GLU A 135 13.47 11.46 -7.33
C GLU A 135 12.19 10.68 -6.99
N TYR A 136 11.15 11.42 -6.66
CA TYR A 136 9.79 10.90 -6.48
C TYR A 136 8.98 11.18 -7.73
N GLY A 137 8.30 10.17 -8.24
CA GLY A 137 7.44 10.35 -9.39
C GLY A 137 6.24 11.24 -9.11
N VAL A 138 5.74 11.85 -10.17
CA VAL A 138 4.44 12.52 -10.21
C VAL A 138 3.66 12.05 -11.43
N PHE A 139 2.36 12.21 -11.43
CA PHE A 139 1.51 12.03 -12.60
C PHE A 139 0.42 13.11 -12.66
N VAL A 140 -0.12 13.32 -13.84
CA VAL A 140 -1.14 14.33 -14.11
C VAL A 140 -2.41 13.65 -14.62
N ILE A 141 -3.56 14.11 -14.13
CA ILE A 141 -4.89 13.68 -14.60
C ILE A 141 -5.78 14.90 -14.82
N GLY A 142 -6.76 14.78 -15.70
CA GLY A 142 -7.86 15.74 -15.77
C GLY A 142 -8.66 15.76 -14.48
N ASN A 143 -9.18 16.90 -14.09
CA ASN A 143 -9.91 17.03 -12.83
C ASN A 143 -11.21 16.19 -12.82
N LYS A 144 -11.93 16.17 -13.93
CA LYS A 144 -13.16 15.39 -14.11
C LYS A 144 -12.93 14.01 -14.72
N ASP A 145 -12.10 13.92 -15.76
CA ASP A 145 -11.74 12.65 -16.40
C ASP A 145 -10.43 12.11 -15.83
N ARG A 146 -10.52 11.10 -15.00
CA ARG A 146 -9.38 10.42 -14.37
C ARG A 146 -8.97 9.13 -15.08
N SER A 147 -9.58 8.83 -16.22
CA SER A 147 -9.38 7.55 -16.93
C SER A 147 -8.03 7.42 -17.62
N GLN A 148 -7.36 8.54 -17.93
CA GLN A 148 -6.11 8.55 -18.69
C GLN A 148 -5.01 9.38 -17.99
N PRO A 149 -4.44 8.90 -16.90
CA PRO A 149 -3.36 9.61 -16.24
C PRO A 149 -2.09 9.63 -17.08
N ILE A 150 -1.44 10.79 -17.17
CA ILE A 150 -0.14 10.96 -17.81
C ILE A 150 0.94 10.62 -16.78
N LYS A 151 1.60 9.49 -16.98
CA LYS A 151 2.61 8.92 -16.09
C LYS A 151 3.98 8.91 -16.75
N GLY A 152 5.03 8.65 -15.96
CA GLY A 152 6.39 8.44 -16.49
C GLY A 152 7.11 9.74 -16.86
N LEU A 153 6.62 10.87 -16.39
CA LEU A 153 7.23 12.18 -16.60
C LEU A 153 8.67 12.19 -16.06
N ALA A 154 9.61 12.68 -16.90
CA ALA A 154 11.03 12.65 -16.60
C ALA A 154 11.63 14.05 -16.32
N SER A 155 10.98 15.12 -16.76
CA SER A 155 11.45 16.49 -16.59
C SER A 155 10.33 17.43 -16.10
N LEU A 156 10.74 18.57 -15.50
CA LEU A 156 9.78 19.61 -15.10
C LEU A 156 9.03 20.22 -16.29
N ASP A 157 9.65 20.24 -17.46
CA ASP A 157 9.01 20.74 -18.68
C ASP A 157 7.90 19.78 -19.13
N GLU A 158 8.13 18.47 -19.04
CA GLU A 158 7.09 17.47 -19.30
C GLU A 158 5.94 17.56 -18.30
N VAL A 159 6.22 17.83 -17.01
CA VAL A 159 5.18 18.02 -16.00
C VAL A 159 4.31 19.23 -16.33
N VAL A 160 4.92 20.39 -16.67
CA VAL A 160 4.20 21.59 -17.07
C VAL A 160 3.36 21.33 -18.32
N ALA A 161 3.95 20.75 -19.36
CA ALA A 161 3.25 20.42 -20.60
C ALA A 161 2.07 19.45 -20.39
N ALA A 162 2.21 18.49 -19.45
CA ALA A 162 1.15 17.57 -19.10
C ALA A 162 0.00 18.28 -18.38
N VAL A 163 0.30 19.17 -17.44
CA VAL A 163 -0.70 19.98 -16.73
C VAL A 163 -1.45 20.86 -17.73
N ASP A 164 -0.73 21.59 -18.59
CA ASP A 164 -1.34 22.48 -19.59
C ASP A 164 -2.26 21.70 -20.54
N ARG A 165 -1.82 20.53 -21.00
CA ARG A 165 -2.60 19.66 -21.88
C ARG A 165 -3.91 19.22 -21.23
N GLU A 166 -3.84 18.68 -20.01
CA GLU A 166 -5.02 18.16 -19.33
C GLU A 166 -5.95 19.28 -18.85
N ALA A 167 -5.42 20.43 -18.41
CA ALA A 167 -6.21 21.59 -18.08
C ALA A 167 -6.99 22.11 -19.29
N ASN A 168 -6.34 22.21 -20.47
CA ASN A 168 -7.00 22.66 -21.71
C ASN A 168 -8.05 21.64 -22.24
N ARG A 169 -7.96 20.37 -21.87
CA ARG A 169 -8.94 19.33 -22.23
C ARG A 169 -10.08 19.22 -21.23
N SER A 170 -9.88 19.73 -20.00
CA SER A 170 -10.88 19.64 -18.93
C SER A 170 -11.93 20.73 -19.07
N ASP A 171 -13.21 20.39 -18.90
CA ASP A 171 -14.33 21.35 -18.98
C ASP A 171 -14.24 22.48 -17.95
N ASP A 172 -13.54 22.26 -16.82
CA ASP A 172 -13.34 23.27 -15.78
C ASP A 172 -12.00 23.99 -15.90
N GLY A 173 -11.25 23.74 -16.99
CA GLY A 173 -9.97 24.37 -17.26
C GLY A 173 -8.84 23.99 -16.29
N THR A 174 -8.99 22.88 -15.53
CA THR A 174 -8.02 22.49 -14.51
C THR A 174 -7.52 21.05 -14.69
N ALA A 175 -6.27 20.82 -14.28
CA ALA A 175 -5.67 19.50 -14.16
C ALA A 175 -5.13 19.28 -12.74
N ILE A 176 -5.02 18.03 -12.35
CA ILE A 176 -4.52 17.63 -11.04
C ILE A 176 -3.13 17.02 -11.20
N LEU A 177 -2.15 17.59 -10.49
CA LEU A 177 -0.81 17.03 -10.29
C LEU A 177 -0.81 16.24 -8.99
N ILE A 178 -0.42 14.96 -9.04
CA ILE A 178 -0.47 14.02 -7.91
C ILE A 178 0.88 13.34 -7.73
N ALA A 179 1.29 13.13 -6.48
CA ALA A 179 2.47 12.31 -6.15
C ALA A 179 2.25 10.85 -6.61
N ASP A 180 3.21 10.30 -7.34
CA ASP A 180 3.15 8.92 -7.81
C ASP A 180 3.52 7.96 -6.67
N MET A 181 2.51 7.28 -6.16
CA MET A 181 2.68 6.34 -5.05
C MET A 181 2.99 4.92 -5.52
N ARG A 182 3.21 4.65 -6.81
CA ARG A 182 3.72 3.34 -7.27
C ARG A 182 5.10 3.09 -6.68
N ALA A 183 5.36 1.87 -6.19
CA ALA A 183 6.54 1.56 -5.37
C ALA A 183 7.86 1.92 -6.05
N HIS A 184 8.02 1.58 -7.35
CA HIS A 184 9.24 1.88 -8.12
C HIS A 184 9.46 3.38 -8.40
N ARG A 185 8.47 4.23 -8.14
CA ARG A 185 8.53 5.68 -8.31
C ARG A 185 8.53 6.43 -6.98
N ASN A 186 8.56 5.70 -5.84
CA ASN A 186 8.44 6.31 -4.52
C ASN A 186 9.39 5.66 -3.50
N PRO A 187 10.60 6.20 -3.32
CA PRO A 187 11.59 5.68 -2.36
C PRO A 187 11.08 5.64 -0.92
N MET A 188 10.24 6.60 -0.51
CA MET A 188 9.68 6.62 0.84
C MET A 188 8.71 5.47 1.05
N ARG A 189 7.85 5.19 0.07
CA ARG A 189 6.96 4.02 0.07
C ARG A 189 7.74 2.72 0.17
N MET A 190 8.85 2.59 -0.56
CA MET A 190 9.73 1.40 -0.50
C MET A 190 10.30 1.18 0.91
N LYS A 191 10.62 2.25 1.66
CA LYS A 191 11.05 2.15 3.07
C LYS A 191 9.91 1.64 3.97
N VAL A 192 8.67 2.11 3.75
CA VAL A 192 7.49 1.63 4.49
C VAL A 192 7.21 0.16 4.18
N LEU A 193 7.26 -0.25 2.92
CA LEU A 193 7.12 -1.65 2.50
C LEU A 193 8.18 -2.55 3.14
N ARG A 194 9.43 -2.09 3.24
CA ARG A 194 10.49 -2.82 3.92
C ARG A 194 10.21 -2.98 5.42
N ALA A 195 9.73 -1.94 6.09
CA ALA A 195 9.34 -2.02 7.50
C ALA A 195 8.20 -3.00 7.72
N LEU A 196 7.18 -2.97 6.87
CA LEU A 196 6.06 -3.90 6.89
C LEU A 196 6.51 -5.35 6.62
N SER A 197 7.45 -5.55 5.70
CA SER A 197 8.04 -6.86 5.42
C SER A 197 8.78 -7.43 6.63
N TRP A 198 9.52 -6.60 7.38
CA TRP A 198 10.12 -7.02 8.66
C TRP A 198 9.05 -7.44 9.68
N LYS A 199 7.94 -6.70 9.76
CA LYS A 199 6.83 -7.03 10.66
C LYS A 199 6.23 -8.39 10.31
N LEU A 200 5.89 -8.61 9.03
CA LEU A 200 5.34 -9.88 8.55
C LEU A 200 6.31 -11.05 8.73
N ALA A 201 7.59 -10.88 8.37
CA ALA A 201 8.57 -11.95 8.50
C ALA A 201 8.81 -12.36 9.96
N ARG A 202 8.82 -11.40 10.91
CA ARG A 202 8.87 -11.70 12.36
C ARG A 202 7.62 -12.45 12.81
N ARG A 203 6.44 -12.05 12.37
CA ARG A 203 5.20 -12.76 12.71
C ARG A 203 5.22 -14.19 12.20
N LEU A 204 5.73 -14.44 11.00
CA LEU A 204 5.86 -15.79 10.46
C LEU A 204 6.82 -16.69 11.27
N GLN A 205 7.74 -16.14 12.03
CA GLN A 205 8.59 -16.91 12.97
C GLN A 205 7.84 -17.34 14.25
N GLN A 206 6.74 -16.66 14.59
CA GLN A 206 5.95 -17.02 15.77
C GLN A 206 5.08 -18.22 15.46
N LEU A 207 5.33 -19.32 16.16
CA LEU A 207 4.54 -20.53 16.01
C LEU A 207 3.36 -20.52 16.99
N CYS A 208 2.22 -21.01 16.52
CA CYS A 208 1.06 -21.20 17.38
C CYS A 208 1.38 -22.18 18.50
N PRO A 209 1.14 -21.86 19.79
CA PRO A 209 1.43 -22.77 20.89
C PRO A 209 0.61 -24.06 20.84
N LYS A 210 -0.56 -24.04 20.16
CA LYS A 210 -1.45 -25.20 20.07
C LYS A 210 -1.15 -26.10 18.88
N CYS A 211 -0.96 -25.57 17.68
CA CYS A 211 -0.83 -26.37 16.45
C CYS A 211 0.50 -26.20 15.71
N GLN A 212 1.41 -25.38 16.22
CA GLN A 212 2.74 -25.09 15.65
C GLN A 212 2.70 -24.48 14.23
N ALA A 213 1.53 -24.01 13.77
CA ALA A 213 1.46 -23.27 12.50
C ALA A 213 2.15 -21.89 12.65
N PRO A 214 2.85 -21.42 11.60
CA PRO A 214 3.49 -20.11 11.62
C PRO A 214 2.46 -18.96 11.62
N GLY A 215 2.89 -17.78 12.09
CA GLY A 215 2.12 -16.56 11.98
C GLY A 215 1.17 -16.31 13.15
N PHE A 216 1.38 -16.94 14.30
CA PHE A 216 0.68 -16.57 15.53
C PHE A 216 0.96 -15.10 15.85
N GLY A 217 -0.07 -14.32 16.21
CA GLY A 217 0.08 -12.91 16.55
C GLY A 217 -1.23 -12.16 16.42
N HIS A 218 -1.16 -10.85 16.48
CA HIS A 218 -2.31 -9.97 16.60
C HIS A 218 -3.40 -10.23 15.54
N ILE A 219 -4.63 -10.44 16.03
CA ILE A 219 -5.84 -10.65 15.22
C ILE A 219 -6.94 -9.65 15.53
N GLU A 220 -7.00 -9.12 16.75
CA GLU A 220 -8.06 -8.23 17.20
C GLU A 220 -7.54 -7.26 18.28
N SER A 221 -8.02 -6.03 18.25
CA SER A 221 -7.85 -5.06 19.36
C SER A 221 -9.21 -4.79 19.96
N ARG A 222 -9.42 -5.15 21.21
CA ARG A 222 -10.67 -4.89 21.91
C ARG A 222 -10.59 -3.55 22.63
N ARG A 223 -11.59 -2.72 22.32
CA ARG A 223 -11.74 -1.39 22.94
C ARG A 223 -12.59 -1.50 24.20
N GLY A 224 -12.51 -0.47 25.01
CA GLY A 224 -13.33 -0.41 26.21
C GLY A 224 -12.53 -0.23 27.50
N LEU A 225 -11.24 0.18 27.39
CA LEU A 225 -10.44 0.47 28.59
C LEU A 225 -11.24 1.36 29.55
N PRO A 226 -11.47 0.92 30.79
CA PRO A 226 -12.28 1.69 31.74
C PRO A 226 -11.69 3.08 32.03
N CYS A 227 -12.52 4.08 32.08
CA CYS A 227 -12.15 5.42 32.50
C CYS A 227 -11.73 5.41 33.99
N GLU A 228 -10.58 5.95 34.32
CA GLU A 228 -10.09 6.03 35.72
C GLU A 228 -11.04 6.83 36.66
N GLY A 229 -11.82 7.76 36.09
CA GLY A 229 -12.69 8.62 36.88
C GLY A 229 -14.08 8.07 37.12
N CYS A 230 -14.71 7.40 36.13
CA CYS A 230 -16.09 6.94 36.23
C CYS A 230 -16.30 5.43 35.97
N GLY A 231 -15.27 4.73 35.52
CA GLY A 231 -15.34 3.30 35.18
C GLY A 231 -15.99 2.98 33.83
N ASP A 232 -16.52 3.96 33.11
CA ASP A 232 -17.16 3.74 31.82
C ASP A 232 -16.15 3.31 30.76
N ALA A 233 -16.60 2.48 29.82
CA ALA A 233 -15.80 2.02 28.71
C ALA A 233 -15.41 3.19 27.78
N THR A 234 -14.10 3.34 27.52
CA THR A 234 -13.56 4.36 26.61
C THR A 234 -13.35 3.84 25.19
N HIS A 235 -12.94 4.72 24.27
CA HIS A 235 -12.52 4.32 22.92
C HIS A 235 -11.11 3.74 22.85
N TRP A 236 -10.38 3.71 23.98
CA TRP A 236 -9.03 3.17 24.03
C TRP A 236 -9.04 1.64 23.98
N ILE A 237 -7.93 1.07 23.49
CA ILE A 237 -7.74 -0.37 23.49
C ILE A 237 -7.55 -0.82 24.93
N ASP A 238 -8.36 -1.79 25.35
CA ASP A 238 -8.27 -2.44 26.64
C ASP A 238 -7.23 -3.57 26.58
N PHE A 239 -7.37 -4.46 25.58
CA PHE A 239 -6.39 -5.51 25.33
C PHE A 239 -6.34 -5.91 23.86
N GLU A 240 -5.22 -6.52 23.49
CA GLU A 240 -5.00 -7.10 22.17
C GLU A 240 -5.09 -8.62 22.26
N VAL A 241 -5.65 -9.22 21.22
CA VAL A 241 -5.79 -10.67 21.10
C VAL A 241 -4.85 -11.18 20.04
N ASP A 242 -3.99 -12.09 20.43
CA ASP A 242 -3.17 -12.85 19.49
C ASP A 242 -3.89 -14.13 19.08
N GLY A 243 -3.75 -14.54 17.82
CA GLY A 243 -4.44 -15.72 17.32
C GLY A 243 -3.73 -16.45 16.19
N CYS A 244 -4.23 -17.62 15.93
CA CYS A 244 -3.75 -18.53 14.89
C CYS A 244 -4.79 -18.66 13.78
N SER A 245 -4.42 -18.31 12.55
CA SER A 245 -5.30 -18.46 11.38
C SER A 245 -5.52 -19.91 10.95
N ALA A 246 -4.70 -20.87 11.44
CA ALA A 246 -4.83 -22.28 11.11
C ALA A 246 -5.85 -23.02 11.98
N CYS A 247 -5.80 -22.81 13.30
CA CYS A 247 -6.63 -23.59 14.25
C CYS A 247 -7.58 -22.77 15.08
N GLY A 248 -7.63 -21.45 14.88
CA GLY A 248 -8.50 -20.53 15.63
C GLY A 248 -8.12 -20.36 17.11
N HIS A 249 -6.97 -20.87 17.56
CA HIS A 249 -6.50 -20.63 18.92
C HIS A 249 -6.25 -19.14 19.12
N ALA A 250 -6.74 -18.59 20.20
CA ALA A 250 -6.55 -17.19 20.61
C ALA A 250 -6.09 -17.12 22.07
N ALA A 251 -5.27 -16.11 22.38
CA ALA A 251 -4.75 -15.86 23.72
C ALA A 251 -4.63 -14.34 23.98
#